data_71575e2a7fddced9d6e62429b629369f
#
_entry.id   71575e2a7fddced9d6e62429b629369f
#
_cell.length_a   1.000
_cell.length_b   1.000
_cell.length_c   1.000
_cell.angle_alpha   90.00
_cell.angle_beta   90.00
_cell.angle_gamma   90.00
#
_symmetry.space_group_name_H-M   'P 1'
#
loop_
_entity.id
_entity.type
_entity.pdbx_description
1 polymer ?
#
loop_
_entity_poly.entity_id
_entity_poly.type
_entity_poly.pdbx_seq_one_letter_code
_entity_poly.pdbx_strand_id
1 'polypeptide(L)'
;MPDFLQLPHLFAAAGAAAETTQKGLDWITPTTFLLFTGLVGLITWIITHKDNLKTNEGYFLAGRSLTFPFIAGSLLLTNLSTEQMVGLNGDAFTYGLSVMAWEVVAVVALVAMALFFLPRFLKSGIATVPQFLELRFDRATGSIANLIFLAAYMVILLPIVLYTGAQGLISILDLRTMTGMSDLPLLYVIVIAIGVIGSIYALFGGLRTVAVSDLLNGIGLLTGGFMIVYFALEAAGDGQGLIAGFQNVKNYEPQMFNSLGGAQQAVPFTTLFSGVLLINVFYWCTNQQIIQRTLGASSLAEGQKGVLLTGLLKLLGPLYLVLPGLVAYYLHQKGVLTVGFKPNSSVIDSSLAYGSLVRHVLPPVLTGFFAAVMVGAILSSFNSALNSTCTLFSLGLYREYIRPQASDPEVVSSGKWFGLLIAIVSVGIAPLLYKVDSIFSYLQRMNGIYFIPLLAVVLVGIVSKRVPAAAAKWALLGGAFLIAFCYFVPPFDLVVKAMNEYIFLGLVFMYLLIFMFIYGEIAPRKDEYVQFDAKVVDLTPWKHARLAGAALLLVVLAIYMIFADSSVLK
;
A
#
# COMPACT_ATOMS: atom_id res chain seq x y z
N MET A 1 -26.75 -26.82 -22.79
CA MET A 1 -25.61 -26.41 -21.99
C MET A 1 -24.44 -27.38 -22.19
N PRO A 2 -23.79 -27.41 -23.37
CA PRO A 2 -22.56 -28.21 -23.54
C PRO A 2 -21.33 -27.41 -23.96
N ASP A 3 -21.39 -26.07 -24.10
CA ASP A 3 -20.28 -25.34 -24.74
C ASP A 3 -19.28 -24.64 -23.79
N PHE A 4 -19.51 -24.70 -22.48
CA PHE A 4 -18.57 -24.09 -21.49
C PHE A 4 -17.32 -24.93 -21.20
N LEU A 5 -17.25 -26.18 -21.66
CA LEU A 5 -16.13 -27.12 -21.42
C LEU A 5 -15.04 -27.07 -22.51
N GLN A 6 -15.20 -26.29 -23.58
CA GLN A 6 -14.21 -26.18 -24.65
C GLN A 6 -13.23 -25.01 -24.51
N LEU A 7 -13.40 -24.12 -23.52
CA LEU A 7 -12.48 -23.04 -23.23
C LEU A 7 -11.02 -23.45 -22.94
N PRO A 8 -10.73 -24.57 -22.26
CA PRO A 8 -9.36 -25.00 -22.02
C PRO A 8 -8.57 -25.31 -23.29
N HIS A 9 -9.22 -25.86 -24.32
CA HIS A 9 -8.54 -26.22 -25.58
C HIS A 9 -8.23 -25.02 -26.48
N LEU A 10 -9.02 -23.97 -26.42
CA LEU A 10 -8.73 -22.70 -27.12
C LEU A 10 -7.52 -21.99 -26.52
N PHE A 11 -7.35 -22.04 -25.21
CA PHE A 11 -6.22 -21.44 -24.52
C PHE A 11 -4.94 -22.30 -24.59
N ALA A 12 -5.05 -23.62 -24.62
CA ALA A 12 -3.91 -24.52 -24.85
C ALA A 12 -3.33 -24.39 -26.26
N ALA A 13 -4.19 -24.19 -27.27
CA ALA A 13 -3.75 -23.92 -28.63
C ALA A 13 -3.06 -22.55 -28.78
N ALA A 14 -3.44 -21.55 -27.98
CA ALA A 14 -2.78 -20.26 -27.93
C ALA A 14 -1.40 -20.34 -27.26
N GLY A 15 -1.23 -21.20 -26.25
CA GLY A 15 0.06 -21.44 -25.57
C GLY A 15 1.10 -22.16 -26.45
N ALA A 16 0.66 -23.15 -27.24
CA ALA A 16 1.56 -23.89 -28.15
C ALA A 16 2.00 -23.05 -29.37
N ALA A 17 1.25 -22.01 -29.75
CA ALA A 17 1.62 -21.09 -30.83
C ALA A 17 2.66 -20.03 -30.40
N ALA A 18 2.97 -19.91 -29.11
CA ALA A 18 3.90 -18.90 -28.59
C ALA A 18 5.39 -19.25 -28.75
N GLU A 19 5.73 -20.48 -29.15
CA GLU A 19 7.14 -20.91 -29.25
C GLU A 19 7.87 -20.58 -30.57
N THR A 20 7.20 -20.04 -31.59
CA THR A 20 7.83 -19.87 -32.91
C THR A 20 7.46 -18.60 -33.68
N THR A 21 7.20 -17.47 -33.04
CA THR A 21 7.02 -16.23 -33.81
C THR A 21 8.08 -15.18 -33.44
N GLN A 22 9.03 -14.96 -34.36
CA GLN A 22 9.81 -13.73 -34.42
C GLN A 22 8.87 -12.54 -34.22
N LYS A 23 9.20 -11.65 -33.28
CA LYS A 23 8.43 -10.46 -32.86
C LYS A 23 8.17 -9.51 -34.06
N GLY A 24 7.08 -9.73 -34.77
CA GLY A 24 6.38 -8.65 -35.48
C GLY A 24 5.68 -7.80 -34.41
N LEU A 25 5.49 -6.50 -34.65
CA LEU A 25 4.79 -5.61 -33.73
C LEU A 25 3.46 -6.26 -33.32
N ASP A 26 3.38 -6.77 -32.13
CA ASP A 26 2.14 -7.34 -31.59
C ASP A 26 1.20 -6.19 -31.19
N TRP A 27 0.29 -5.82 -32.07
CA TRP A 27 -0.71 -4.79 -31.83
C TRP A 27 -1.77 -5.18 -30.80
N ILE A 28 -1.83 -6.46 -30.43
CA ILE A 28 -2.83 -6.98 -29.47
C ILE A 28 -2.56 -6.41 -28.08
N THR A 29 -1.33 -6.48 -27.60
CA THR A 29 -0.93 -5.99 -26.28
C THR A 29 -1.22 -4.49 -26.07
N PRO A 30 -0.76 -3.55 -26.95
CA PRO A 30 -1.11 -2.14 -26.80
C PRO A 30 -2.60 -1.86 -27.00
N THR A 31 -3.29 -2.61 -27.86
CA THR A 31 -4.73 -2.43 -28.06
C THR A 31 -5.53 -2.78 -26.82
N THR A 32 -5.28 -3.94 -26.21
CA THR A 32 -5.97 -4.36 -24.96
C THR A 32 -5.63 -3.43 -23.79
N PHE A 33 -4.40 -2.94 -23.72
CA PHE A 33 -3.98 -1.91 -22.78
C PHE A 33 -4.82 -0.63 -22.92
N LEU A 34 -4.91 -0.08 -24.12
CA LEU A 34 -5.64 1.16 -24.39
C LEU A 34 -7.15 1.00 -24.17
N LEU A 35 -7.71 -0.14 -24.58
CA LEU A 35 -9.14 -0.43 -24.38
C LEU A 35 -9.51 -0.46 -22.89
N PHE A 36 -8.75 -1.18 -22.05
CA PHE A 36 -9.03 -1.25 -20.62
C PHE A 36 -8.84 0.10 -19.94
N THR A 37 -7.72 0.79 -20.20
CA THR A 37 -7.44 2.11 -19.64
C THR A 37 -8.51 3.13 -20.05
N GLY A 38 -8.90 3.13 -21.33
CA GLY A 38 -9.95 4.00 -21.86
C GLY A 38 -11.32 3.71 -21.21
N LEU A 39 -11.66 2.43 -21.01
CA LEU A 39 -12.90 2.02 -20.36
C LEU A 39 -12.96 2.50 -18.90
N VAL A 40 -11.87 2.33 -18.14
CA VAL A 40 -11.77 2.82 -16.75
C VAL A 40 -11.93 4.34 -16.73
N GLY A 41 -11.23 5.06 -17.61
CA GLY A 41 -11.34 6.52 -17.69
C GLY A 41 -12.75 6.98 -18.04
N LEU A 42 -13.40 6.34 -19.02
CA LEU A 42 -14.76 6.68 -19.46
C LEU A 42 -15.79 6.43 -18.34
N ILE A 43 -15.77 5.26 -17.70
CA ILE A 43 -16.70 4.94 -16.61
C ILE A 43 -16.50 5.90 -15.44
N THR A 44 -15.24 6.17 -15.08
CA THR A 44 -14.92 7.13 -14.01
C THR A 44 -15.48 8.50 -14.33
N TRP A 45 -15.26 9.00 -15.56
CA TRP A 45 -15.79 10.29 -15.98
C TRP A 45 -17.33 10.35 -15.95
N ILE A 46 -18.02 9.31 -16.46
CA ILE A 46 -19.48 9.23 -16.43
C ILE A 46 -20.03 9.36 -15.00
N ILE A 47 -19.37 8.71 -14.01
CA ILE A 47 -19.83 8.70 -12.63
C ILE A 47 -19.52 10.02 -11.91
N THR A 48 -18.39 10.69 -12.24
CA THR A 48 -17.87 11.79 -11.40
C THR A 48 -17.91 13.19 -12.04
N HIS A 49 -18.26 13.33 -13.34
CA HIS A 49 -18.23 14.63 -14.03
C HIS A 49 -19.17 15.70 -13.46
N LYS A 50 -20.16 15.31 -12.66
CA LYS A 50 -21.11 16.22 -12.01
C LYS A 50 -20.72 16.59 -10.58
N ASP A 51 -19.61 16.08 -10.06
CA ASP A 51 -19.20 16.32 -8.68
C ASP A 51 -18.79 17.78 -8.45
N ASN A 52 -19.15 18.29 -7.29
CA ASN A 52 -18.77 19.66 -6.91
C ASN A 52 -17.35 19.68 -6.32
N LEU A 53 -16.37 19.93 -7.18
CA LEU A 53 -14.95 19.99 -6.82
C LEU A 53 -14.50 21.39 -6.33
N LYS A 54 -15.42 22.33 -6.13
CA LYS A 54 -15.11 23.70 -5.67
C LYS A 54 -15.15 23.85 -4.15
N THR A 55 -15.72 22.86 -3.44
CA THR A 55 -15.79 22.87 -1.97
C THR A 55 -14.70 21.98 -1.38
N ASN A 56 -14.23 22.32 -0.18
CA ASN A 56 -13.25 21.51 0.55
C ASN A 56 -13.77 20.10 0.80
N GLU A 57 -15.02 19.96 1.21
CA GLU A 57 -15.64 18.65 1.46
C GLU A 57 -15.78 17.84 0.17
N GLY A 58 -16.20 18.48 -0.94
CA GLY A 58 -16.32 17.80 -2.24
C GLY A 58 -14.99 17.32 -2.79
N TYR A 59 -13.96 18.17 -2.75
CA TYR A 59 -12.65 17.83 -3.32
C TYR A 59 -11.83 16.87 -2.43
N PHE A 60 -11.72 17.14 -1.11
CA PHE A 60 -10.86 16.38 -0.20
C PHE A 60 -11.53 15.19 0.47
N LEU A 61 -12.87 15.18 0.61
CA LEU A 61 -13.63 14.14 1.32
C LEU A 61 -14.72 13.48 0.47
N ALA A 62 -14.69 13.68 -0.86
CA ALA A 62 -15.71 13.13 -1.77
C ALA A 62 -17.16 13.49 -1.38
N GLY A 63 -17.36 14.66 -0.74
CA GLY A 63 -18.66 15.08 -0.20
C GLY A 63 -19.23 14.14 0.87
N ARG A 64 -18.41 13.37 1.55
CA ARG A 64 -18.80 12.28 2.49
C ARG A 64 -19.90 11.38 1.90
N SER A 65 -19.70 10.94 0.68
CA SER A 65 -20.69 10.16 -0.08
C SER A 65 -20.22 8.75 -0.44
N LEU A 66 -19.01 8.35 0.02
CA LEU A 66 -18.46 7.05 -0.32
C LEU A 66 -19.20 5.93 0.39
N THR A 67 -19.66 4.94 -0.39
CA THR A 67 -20.24 3.70 0.11
C THR A 67 -19.18 2.60 0.21
N PHE A 68 -19.51 1.51 0.89
CA PHE A 68 -18.55 0.45 1.23
C PHE A 68 -17.79 -0.15 0.03
N PRO A 69 -18.36 -0.34 -1.18
CA PRO A 69 -17.59 -0.89 -2.30
C PRO A 69 -16.48 0.06 -2.78
N PHE A 70 -16.77 1.37 -2.84
CA PHE A 70 -15.76 2.37 -3.23
C PHE A 70 -14.67 2.51 -2.17
N ILE A 71 -15.04 2.46 -0.88
CA ILE A 71 -14.08 2.47 0.22
C ILE A 71 -13.18 1.24 0.14
N ALA A 72 -13.75 0.04 0.00
CA ALA A 72 -12.99 -1.21 -0.07
C ALA A 72 -12.07 -1.26 -1.29
N GLY A 73 -12.59 -0.92 -2.47
CA GLY A 73 -11.81 -0.91 -3.70
C GLY A 73 -10.66 0.10 -3.65
N SER A 74 -10.93 1.31 -3.14
CA SER A 74 -9.91 2.34 -3.03
C SER A 74 -8.86 2.03 -1.97
N LEU A 75 -9.25 1.51 -0.80
CA LEU A 75 -8.31 1.05 0.23
C LEU A 75 -7.41 -0.08 -0.30
N LEU A 76 -8.01 -1.07 -0.96
CA LEU A 76 -7.27 -2.20 -1.51
C LEU A 76 -6.26 -1.73 -2.56
N LEU A 77 -6.70 -0.98 -3.57
CA LEU A 77 -5.83 -0.58 -4.67
C LEU A 77 -4.77 0.44 -4.26
N THR A 78 -5.09 1.35 -3.32
CA THR A 78 -4.09 2.28 -2.79
C THR A 78 -2.93 1.55 -2.11
N ASN A 79 -3.19 0.39 -1.50
CA ASN A 79 -2.16 -0.45 -0.91
C ASN A 79 -1.52 -1.41 -1.92
N LEU A 80 -2.31 -2.01 -2.82
CA LEU A 80 -1.82 -2.95 -3.83
C LEU A 80 -1.17 -2.18 -5.00
N SER A 81 -0.04 -1.60 -4.74
CA SER A 81 0.78 -0.95 -5.76
C SER A 81 1.88 -1.89 -6.25
N THR A 82 2.72 -1.39 -7.13
CA THR A 82 3.80 -2.19 -7.73
C THR A 82 4.80 -2.67 -6.68
N GLU A 83 5.08 -1.86 -5.63
CA GLU A 83 5.97 -2.28 -4.55
C GLU A 83 5.43 -3.49 -3.79
N GLN A 84 4.11 -3.64 -3.67
CA GLN A 84 3.50 -4.84 -3.09
C GLN A 84 3.59 -6.03 -4.05
N MET A 85 3.21 -5.85 -5.32
CA MET A 85 3.19 -6.95 -6.27
C MET A 85 4.58 -7.46 -6.62
N VAL A 86 5.50 -6.57 -6.94
CA VAL A 86 6.88 -6.93 -7.28
C VAL A 86 7.68 -7.27 -6.02
N GLY A 87 7.55 -6.47 -4.96
CA GLY A 87 8.31 -6.63 -3.73
C GLY A 87 7.97 -7.91 -2.98
N LEU A 88 6.67 -8.18 -2.70
CA LEU A 88 6.29 -9.39 -1.97
C LEU A 88 6.51 -10.67 -2.76
N ASN A 89 6.31 -10.65 -4.09
CA ASN A 89 6.66 -11.81 -4.92
C ASN A 89 8.18 -12.04 -4.98
N GLY A 90 8.99 -10.97 -5.02
CA GLY A 90 10.45 -11.06 -4.95
C GLY A 90 10.94 -11.58 -3.59
N ASP A 91 10.34 -11.10 -2.51
CA ASP A 91 10.64 -11.59 -1.17
C ASP A 91 10.17 -13.06 -0.99
N ALA A 92 9.01 -13.43 -1.55
CA ALA A 92 8.54 -14.82 -1.54
C ALA A 92 9.44 -15.77 -2.35
N PHE A 93 9.96 -15.30 -3.48
CA PHE A 93 10.97 -16.01 -4.26
C PHE A 93 12.22 -16.32 -3.43
N THR A 94 12.61 -15.41 -2.52
CA THR A 94 13.83 -15.54 -1.70
C THR A 94 13.58 -16.20 -0.35
N TYR A 95 12.49 -15.86 0.34
CA TYR A 95 12.24 -16.19 1.75
C TYR A 95 11.01 -17.08 1.98
N GLY A 96 10.22 -17.36 0.94
CA GLY A 96 9.05 -18.22 1.06
C GLY A 96 7.79 -17.53 1.61
N LEU A 97 6.88 -18.35 2.14
CA LEU A 97 5.53 -17.96 2.54
C LEU A 97 5.50 -17.00 3.74
N SER A 98 6.52 -16.97 4.58
CA SER A 98 6.56 -16.12 5.78
C SER A 98 6.32 -14.63 5.50
N VAL A 99 6.64 -14.16 4.28
CA VAL A 99 6.39 -12.77 3.85
C VAL A 99 4.91 -12.42 3.73
N MET A 100 4.01 -13.42 3.73
CA MET A 100 2.56 -13.21 3.80
C MET A 100 2.14 -12.41 5.04
N ALA A 101 3.00 -12.32 6.03
CA ALA A 101 2.79 -11.54 7.24
C ALA A 101 2.35 -10.10 6.94
N TRP A 102 2.89 -9.46 5.91
CA TRP A 102 2.50 -8.11 5.51
C TRP A 102 1.03 -8.00 5.10
N GLU A 103 0.46 -9.05 4.49
CA GLU A 103 -0.93 -9.09 4.07
C GLU A 103 -1.87 -9.55 5.20
N VAL A 104 -1.47 -10.59 5.93
CA VAL A 104 -2.32 -11.24 6.92
C VAL A 104 -2.38 -10.43 8.23
N VAL A 105 -1.26 -9.87 8.70
CA VAL A 105 -1.24 -8.98 9.89
C VAL A 105 -1.98 -7.66 9.62
N ALA A 106 -2.01 -7.19 8.37
CA ALA A 106 -2.80 -6.02 7.97
C ALA A 106 -4.29 -6.16 8.34
N VAL A 107 -4.83 -7.38 8.33
CA VAL A 107 -6.23 -7.65 8.70
C VAL A 107 -6.50 -7.31 10.16
N VAL A 108 -5.54 -7.56 11.06
CA VAL A 108 -5.64 -7.18 12.48
C VAL A 108 -5.76 -5.66 12.60
N ALA A 109 -4.95 -4.92 11.86
CA ALA A 109 -5.00 -3.46 11.83
C ALA A 109 -6.33 -2.94 11.23
N LEU A 110 -6.84 -3.57 10.17
CA LEU A 110 -8.12 -3.21 9.55
C LEU A 110 -9.30 -3.45 10.50
N VAL A 111 -9.28 -4.52 11.28
CA VAL A 111 -10.29 -4.76 12.33
C VAL A 111 -10.20 -3.68 13.41
N ALA A 112 -8.98 -3.31 13.84
CA ALA A 112 -8.78 -2.20 14.78
C ALA A 112 -9.26 -0.86 14.18
N MET A 113 -8.99 -0.62 12.89
CA MET A 113 -9.50 0.56 12.17
C MET A 113 -11.02 0.62 12.21
N ALA A 114 -11.71 -0.45 11.81
CA ALA A 114 -13.16 -0.49 11.72
C ALA A 114 -13.86 -0.31 13.09
N LEU A 115 -13.30 -0.93 14.16
CA LEU A 115 -13.97 -1.01 15.46
C LEU A 115 -13.50 0.05 16.47
N PHE A 116 -12.27 0.54 16.32
CA PHE A 116 -11.68 1.45 17.31
C PHE A 116 -11.37 2.85 16.76
N PHE A 117 -10.63 2.97 15.66
CA PHE A 117 -10.18 4.27 15.15
C PHE A 117 -11.28 5.02 14.39
N LEU A 118 -11.93 4.37 13.43
CA LEU A 118 -12.92 4.99 12.54
C LEU A 118 -14.08 5.66 13.27
N PRO A 119 -14.73 5.03 14.28
CA PRO A 119 -15.82 5.69 15.01
C PRO A 119 -15.37 7.01 15.68
N ARG A 120 -14.13 7.05 16.18
CA ARG A 120 -13.58 8.24 16.84
C ARG A 120 -13.22 9.33 15.86
N PHE A 121 -12.64 9.00 14.74
CA PHE A 121 -12.30 9.96 13.69
C PHE A 121 -13.55 10.59 13.06
N LEU A 122 -14.55 9.78 12.71
CA LEU A 122 -15.79 10.27 12.15
C LEU A 122 -16.57 11.15 13.16
N LYS A 123 -16.53 10.78 14.44
CA LYS A 123 -17.13 11.61 15.52
C LYS A 123 -16.49 13.00 15.58
N SER A 124 -15.19 13.11 15.40
CA SER A 124 -14.47 14.39 15.41
C SER A 124 -14.69 15.23 14.15
N GLY A 125 -15.26 14.66 13.07
CA GLY A 125 -15.53 15.37 11.81
C GLY A 125 -14.28 15.80 11.03
N ILE A 126 -13.12 15.27 11.36
CA ILE A 126 -11.82 15.64 10.77
C ILE A 126 -11.72 15.26 9.29
N ALA A 127 -10.85 15.95 8.57
CA ALA A 127 -10.41 15.60 7.23
C ALA A 127 -8.99 15.00 7.23
N THR A 128 -8.21 15.28 8.28
CA THR A 128 -6.81 14.81 8.38
C THR A 128 -6.46 14.35 9.79
N VAL A 129 -5.49 13.44 9.90
CA VAL A 129 -4.95 13.00 11.21
C VAL A 129 -4.31 14.16 11.99
N PRO A 130 -3.53 15.06 11.37
CA PRO A 130 -3.06 16.25 12.06
C PRO A 130 -4.17 17.10 12.68
N GLN A 131 -5.32 17.24 12.02
CA GLN A 131 -6.49 17.93 12.61
C GLN A 131 -7.01 17.22 13.86
N PHE A 132 -7.00 15.87 13.88
CA PHE A 132 -7.34 15.16 15.12
C PHE A 132 -6.36 15.50 16.26
N LEU A 133 -5.07 15.55 15.97
CA LEU A 133 -4.05 15.91 16.97
C LEU A 133 -4.16 17.37 17.43
N GLU A 134 -4.54 18.26 16.54
CA GLU A 134 -4.84 19.67 16.86
C GLU A 134 -6.01 19.78 17.83
N LEU A 135 -7.14 19.12 17.52
CA LEU A 135 -8.33 19.09 18.39
C LEU A 135 -8.04 18.45 19.76
N ARG A 136 -7.18 17.42 19.76
CA ARG A 136 -6.87 16.66 20.98
C ARG A 136 -5.85 17.35 21.86
N PHE A 137 -4.82 17.93 21.29
CA PHE A 137 -3.68 18.51 22.00
C PHE A 137 -3.64 20.04 21.87
N ASP A 138 -3.00 20.52 20.84
CA ASP A 138 -2.95 21.92 20.47
C ASP A 138 -2.57 22.09 18.98
N ARG A 139 -2.72 23.33 18.49
CA ARG A 139 -2.41 23.72 17.10
C ARG A 139 -0.96 23.38 16.71
N ALA A 140 0.00 23.56 17.60
CA ALA A 140 1.41 23.27 17.33
C ALA A 140 1.64 21.76 17.12
N THR A 141 0.99 20.89 17.92
CA THR A 141 1.06 19.44 17.76
C THR A 141 0.50 18.99 16.41
N GLY A 142 -0.65 19.54 16.00
CA GLY A 142 -1.24 19.29 14.68
C GLY A 142 -0.30 19.72 13.56
N SER A 143 0.31 20.89 13.67
CA SER A 143 1.23 21.42 12.66
C SER A 143 2.52 20.60 12.53
N ILE A 144 3.11 20.16 13.66
CA ILE A 144 4.27 19.27 13.65
C ILE A 144 3.95 17.96 12.92
N ALA A 145 2.83 17.33 13.26
CA ALA A 145 2.39 16.10 12.59
C ALA A 145 2.15 16.34 11.09
N ASN A 146 1.56 17.46 10.73
CA ASN A 146 1.31 17.84 9.34
C ASN A 146 2.60 18.01 8.54
N LEU A 147 3.60 18.69 9.10
CA LEU A 147 4.91 18.85 8.48
C LEU A 147 5.66 17.52 8.33
N ILE A 148 5.55 16.62 9.33
CA ILE A 148 6.14 15.27 9.26
C ILE A 148 5.51 14.50 8.10
N PHE A 149 4.18 14.48 7.96
CA PHE A 149 3.52 13.83 6.83
C PHE A 149 3.93 14.43 5.48
N LEU A 150 3.93 15.75 5.36
CA LEU A 150 4.30 16.42 4.11
C LEU A 150 5.73 16.09 3.69
N ALA A 151 6.68 16.15 4.63
CA ALA A 151 8.08 15.81 4.38
C ALA A 151 8.21 14.32 3.96
N ALA A 152 7.56 13.41 4.69
CA ALA A 152 7.59 11.98 4.40
C ALA A 152 7.00 11.66 3.02
N TYR A 153 5.87 12.29 2.66
CA TYR A 153 5.23 12.05 1.36
C TYR A 153 6.05 12.60 0.20
N MET A 154 6.66 13.78 0.37
CA MET A 154 7.48 14.41 -0.65
C MET A 154 8.78 13.66 -0.91
N VAL A 155 9.47 13.21 0.14
CA VAL A 155 10.85 12.69 0.04
C VAL A 155 10.90 11.16 0.01
N ILE A 156 9.93 10.49 0.63
CA ILE A 156 9.91 9.02 0.76
C ILE A 156 8.84 8.40 -0.14
N LEU A 157 7.56 8.67 0.15
CA LEU A 157 6.46 7.91 -0.42
C LEU A 157 6.29 8.11 -1.92
N LEU A 158 6.10 9.36 -2.38
CA LEU A 158 5.85 9.66 -3.78
C LEU A 158 7.03 9.25 -4.70
N PRO A 159 8.31 9.53 -4.35
CA PRO A 159 9.44 9.06 -5.15
C PRO A 159 9.51 7.54 -5.24
N ILE A 160 9.25 6.81 -4.15
CA ILE A 160 9.28 5.34 -4.15
C ILE A 160 8.16 4.78 -5.03
N VAL A 161 6.93 5.30 -4.94
CA VAL A 161 5.82 4.87 -5.80
C VAL A 161 6.13 5.09 -7.27
N LEU A 162 6.72 6.23 -7.65
CA LEU A 162 7.14 6.51 -9.03
C LEU A 162 8.24 5.57 -9.50
N TYR A 163 9.25 5.34 -8.66
CA TYR A 163 10.37 4.47 -8.98
C TYR A 163 9.93 3.02 -9.16
N THR A 164 9.22 2.46 -8.18
CA THR A 164 8.75 1.07 -8.22
C THR A 164 7.74 0.85 -9.33
N GLY A 165 6.87 1.83 -9.57
CA GLY A 165 5.95 1.84 -10.69
C GLY A 165 6.66 1.77 -12.03
N ALA A 166 7.68 2.59 -12.23
CA ALA A 166 8.48 2.59 -13.45
C ALA A 166 9.24 1.27 -13.64
N GLN A 167 9.89 0.76 -12.61
CA GLN A 167 10.62 -0.52 -12.67
C GLN A 167 9.68 -1.71 -12.96
N GLY A 168 8.50 -1.73 -12.33
CA GLY A 168 7.49 -2.75 -12.59
C GLY A 168 7.03 -2.76 -14.05
N LEU A 169 6.72 -1.60 -14.62
CA LEU A 169 6.33 -1.48 -16.02
C LEU A 169 7.46 -1.85 -16.98
N ILE A 170 8.69 -1.40 -16.72
CA ILE A 170 9.87 -1.75 -17.50
C ILE A 170 10.06 -3.28 -17.53
N SER A 171 9.89 -3.94 -16.38
CA SER A 171 10.06 -5.39 -16.26
C SER A 171 8.91 -6.18 -16.91
N ILE A 172 7.65 -5.81 -16.66
CA ILE A 172 6.48 -6.55 -17.16
C ILE A 172 6.32 -6.43 -18.67
N LEU A 173 6.53 -5.22 -19.23
CA LEU A 173 6.37 -4.95 -20.65
C LEU A 173 7.66 -5.17 -21.46
N ASP A 174 8.75 -5.54 -20.81
CA ASP A 174 10.07 -5.68 -21.45
C ASP A 174 10.48 -4.45 -22.29
N LEU A 175 10.24 -3.26 -21.69
CA LEU A 175 10.46 -1.99 -22.40
C LEU A 175 11.93 -1.80 -22.81
N ARG A 176 12.88 -2.46 -22.15
CA ARG A 176 14.30 -2.45 -22.54
C ARG A 176 14.50 -3.01 -23.93
N THR A 177 13.96 -4.20 -24.19
CA THR A 177 14.04 -4.86 -25.50
C THR A 177 13.24 -4.11 -26.55
N MET A 178 12.07 -3.56 -26.18
CA MET A 178 11.21 -2.82 -27.11
C MET A 178 11.81 -1.49 -27.58
N THR A 179 12.47 -0.75 -26.67
CA THR A 179 12.96 0.61 -26.95
C THR A 179 14.43 0.65 -27.32
N GLY A 180 15.21 -0.39 -26.95
CA GLY A 180 16.67 -0.39 -27.08
C GLY A 180 17.38 0.62 -26.16
N MET A 181 16.66 1.27 -25.24
CA MET A 181 17.22 2.25 -24.31
C MET A 181 17.94 1.56 -23.15
N SER A 182 19.02 2.18 -22.67
CA SER A 182 19.68 1.77 -21.44
C SER A 182 18.81 2.08 -20.21
N ASP A 183 19.07 1.37 -19.10
CA ASP A 183 18.22 1.34 -17.92
C ASP A 183 17.88 2.71 -17.33
N LEU A 184 18.87 3.54 -17.12
CA LEU A 184 18.69 4.81 -16.44
C LEU A 184 17.90 5.84 -17.29
N PRO A 185 18.20 6.10 -18.57
CA PRO A 185 17.35 6.93 -19.42
C PRO A 185 15.92 6.42 -19.55
N LEU A 186 15.72 5.10 -19.69
CA LEU A 186 14.38 4.51 -19.76
C LEU A 186 13.61 4.75 -18.44
N LEU A 187 14.26 4.57 -17.30
CA LEU A 187 13.67 4.86 -15.99
C LEU A 187 13.19 6.33 -15.90
N TYR A 188 14.03 7.30 -16.33
CA TYR A 188 13.64 8.71 -16.34
C TYR A 188 12.39 8.96 -17.19
N VAL A 189 12.35 8.42 -18.40
CA VAL A 189 11.21 8.57 -19.31
C VAL A 189 9.92 8.05 -18.68
N ILE A 190 9.96 6.84 -18.12
CA ILE A 190 8.76 6.23 -17.52
C ILE A 190 8.34 6.94 -16.22
N VAL A 191 9.27 7.33 -15.36
CA VAL A 191 8.98 8.12 -14.14
C VAL A 191 8.30 9.45 -14.51
N ILE A 192 8.82 10.18 -15.50
CA ILE A 192 8.22 11.43 -15.98
C ILE A 192 6.81 11.17 -16.53
N ALA A 193 6.64 10.15 -17.35
CA ALA A 193 5.34 9.81 -17.94
C ALA A 193 4.29 9.50 -16.85
N ILE A 194 4.62 8.65 -15.89
CA ILE A 194 3.73 8.33 -14.75
C ILE A 194 3.45 9.58 -13.91
N GLY A 195 4.49 10.37 -13.60
CA GLY A 195 4.36 11.60 -12.82
C GLY A 195 3.44 12.63 -13.47
N VAL A 196 3.56 12.84 -14.78
CA VAL A 196 2.70 13.78 -15.53
C VAL A 196 1.26 13.28 -15.59
N ILE A 197 1.03 12.03 -16.01
CA ILE A 197 -0.31 11.45 -16.13
C ILE A 197 -1.00 11.41 -14.76
N GLY A 198 -0.30 10.93 -13.74
CA GLY A 198 -0.83 10.86 -12.38
C GLY A 198 -1.16 12.25 -11.82
N SER A 199 -0.28 13.25 -12.03
CA SER A 199 -0.53 14.62 -11.55
C SER A 199 -1.79 15.21 -12.19
N ILE A 200 -1.99 15.06 -13.49
CA ILE A 200 -3.20 15.53 -14.18
C ILE A 200 -4.42 14.87 -13.53
N TYR A 201 -4.39 13.56 -13.37
CA TYR A 201 -5.51 12.81 -12.83
C TYR A 201 -5.84 13.19 -11.38
N ALA A 202 -4.82 13.27 -10.50
CA ALA A 202 -4.99 13.58 -9.08
C ALA A 202 -5.46 15.01 -8.83
N LEU A 203 -4.89 15.98 -9.56
CA LEU A 203 -5.15 17.40 -9.29
C LEU A 203 -6.51 17.88 -9.84
N PHE A 204 -7.03 17.21 -10.88
CA PHE A 204 -8.31 17.60 -11.48
C PHE A 204 -9.51 16.76 -11.02
N GLY A 205 -9.29 15.54 -10.50
CA GLY A 205 -10.36 14.59 -10.19
C GLY A 205 -10.93 14.66 -8.76
N GLY A 206 -10.13 15.05 -7.75
CA GLY A 206 -10.53 14.98 -6.34
C GLY A 206 -10.68 13.52 -5.82
N LEU A 207 -11.04 13.38 -4.53
CA LEU A 207 -11.05 12.06 -3.86
C LEU A 207 -12.06 11.07 -4.47
N ARG A 208 -13.24 11.54 -4.90
CA ARG A 208 -14.28 10.64 -5.44
C ARG A 208 -13.87 10.04 -6.78
N THR A 209 -13.26 10.82 -7.65
CA THR A 209 -12.74 10.34 -8.94
C THR A 209 -11.67 9.26 -8.72
N VAL A 210 -10.75 9.50 -7.76
CA VAL A 210 -9.74 8.50 -7.37
C VAL A 210 -10.43 7.22 -6.87
N ALA A 211 -11.40 7.32 -5.95
CA ALA A 211 -12.06 6.15 -5.38
C ALA A 211 -12.86 5.32 -6.41
N VAL A 212 -13.48 5.97 -7.40
CA VAL A 212 -14.21 5.26 -8.48
C VAL A 212 -13.23 4.52 -9.40
N SER A 213 -12.17 5.18 -9.84
CA SER A 213 -11.15 4.52 -10.67
C SER A 213 -10.41 3.41 -9.92
N ASP A 214 -10.18 3.60 -8.63
CA ASP A 214 -9.57 2.59 -7.77
C ASP A 214 -10.42 1.32 -7.69
N LEU A 215 -11.75 1.46 -7.55
CA LEU A 215 -12.64 0.30 -7.55
C LEU A 215 -12.54 -0.49 -8.86
N LEU A 216 -12.55 0.19 -10.01
CA LEU A 216 -12.49 -0.45 -11.33
C LEU A 216 -11.13 -1.13 -11.56
N ASN A 217 -10.04 -0.42 -11.30
CA ASN A 217 -8.70 -0.97 -11.41
C ASN A 217 -8.44 -2.07 -10.36
N GLY A 218 -9.03 -1.97 -9.15
CA GLY A 218 -8.95 -2.97 -8.11
C GLY A 218 -9.59 -4.31 -8.50
N ILE A 219 -10.77 -4.26 -9.15
CA ILE A 219 -11.39 -5.45 -9.74
C ILE A 219 -10.48 -6.05 -10.82
N GLY A 220 -9.92 -5.20 -11.69
CA GLY A 220 -8.94 -5.61 -12.70
C GLY A 220 -7.72 -6.28 -12.09
N LEU A 221 -7.18 -5.70 -11.00
CA LEU A 221 -5.97 -6.21 -10.32
C LEU A 221 -6.21 -7.56 -9.65
N LEU A 222 -7.34 -7.73 -8.97
CA LEU A 222 -7.71 -9.03 -8.39
C LEU A 222 -7.89 -10.08 -9.49
N THR A 223 -8.62 -9.73 -10.56
CA THR A 223 -8.80 -10.62 -11.71
C THR A 223 -7.46 -11.00 -12.34
N GLY A 224 -6.59 -10.02 -12.61
CA GLY A 224 -5.26 -10.25 -13.16
C GLY A 224 -4.35 -11.05 -12.23
N GLY A 225 -4.38 -10.76 -10.93
CA GLY A 225 -3.60 -11.49 -9.93
C GLY A 225 -3.98 -12.97 -9.86
N PHE A 226 -5.27 -13.28 -9.79
CA PHE A 226 -5.76 -14.68 -9.80
C PHE A 226 -5.50 -15.38 -11.14
N MET A 227 -5.56 -14.65 -12.24
CA MET A 227 -5.23 -15.16 -13.57
C MET A 227 -3.76 -15.58 -13.65
N ILE A 228 -2.84 -14.78 -13.08
CA ILE A 228 -1.41 -15.13 -12.99
C ILE A 228 -1.22 -16.38 -12.13
N VAL A 229 -1.90 -16.48 -10.98
CA VAL A 229 -1.87 -17.71 -10.14
C VAL A 229 -2.32 -18.93 -10.94
N TYR A 230 -3.42 -18.80 -11.68
CA TYR A 230 -3.94 -19.88 -12.51
C TYR A 230 -2.88 -20.38 -13.51
N PHE A 231 -2.36 -19.49 -14.36
CA PHE A 231 -1.39 -19.87 -15.38
C PHE A 231 -0.04 -20.31 -14.80
N ALA A 232 0.38 -19.70 -13.68
CA ALA A 232 1.62 -20.08 -13.02
C ALA A 232 1.54 -21.52 -12.44
N LEU A 233 0.42 -21.87 -11.79
CA LEU A 233 0.22 -23.22 -11.29
C LEU A 233 0.03 -24.24 -12.42
N GLU A 234 -0.62 -23.87 -13.51
CA GLU A 234 -0.75 -24.72 -14.70
C GLU A 234 0.65 -25.05 -15.28
N ALA A 235 1.50 -24.01 -15.42
CA ALA A 235 2.90 -24.21 -15.86
C ALA A 235 3.71 -25.07 -14.89
N ALA A 236 3.51 -24.92 -13.57
CA ALA A 236 4.18 -25.77 -12.57
C ALA A 236 3.61 -27.19 -12.50
N GLY A 237 2.41 -27.42 -13.04
CA GLY A 237 1.74 -28.72 -13.08
C GLY A 237 2.08 -29.58 -14.29
N ASP A 238 2.91 -29.11 -15.22
CA ASP A 238 3.26 -29.80 -16.46
C ASP A 238 2.02 -30.36 -17.21
N GLY A 239 0.93 -29.57 -17.27
CA GLY A 239 -0.33 -29.94 -17.91
C GLY A 239 -1.23 -30.88 -17.09
N GLN A 240 -0.87 -31.20 -15.85
CA GLN A 240 -1.68 -32.03 -14.95
C GLN A 240 -2.67 -31.23 -14.10
N GLY A 241 -2.74 -29.91 -14.30
CA GLY A 241 -3.69 -29.00 -13.67
C GLY A 241 -3.18 -28.34 -12.39
N LEU A 242 -4.00 -27.42 -11.85
CA LEU A 242 -3.63 -26.51 -10.77
C LEU A 242 -3.23 -27.20 -9.46
N ILE A 243 -3.92 -28.29 -9.11
CA ILE A 243 -3.66 -29.04 -7.86
C ILE A 243 -2.30 -29.72 -7.94
N ALA A 244 -2.00 -30.32 -9.09
CA ALA A 244 -0.68 -30.92 -9.33
C ALA A 244 0.42 -29.86 -9.28
N GLY A 245 0.18 -28.69 -9.92
CA GLY A 245 1.11 -27.56 -9.86
C GLY A 245 1.39 -27.09 -8.45
N PHE A 246 0.35 -26.90 -7.64
CA PHE A 246 0.52 -26.53 -6.24
C PHE A 246 1.29 -27.58 -5.43
N GLN A 247 0.98 -28.88 -5.65
CA GLN A 247 1.68 -29.98 -4.98
C GLN A 247 3.14 -30.05 -5.41
N ASN A 248 3.46 -29.87 -6.69
CA ASN A 248 4.81 -29.87 -7.21
C ASN A 248 5.65 -28.76 -6.56
N VAL A 249 5.11 -27.53 -6.50
CA VAL A 249 5.77 -26.39 -5.85
C VAL A 249 6.00 -26.67 -4.37
N LYS A 250 4.95 -27.12 -3.65
CA LYS A 250 5.01 -27.38 -2.21
C LYS A 250 5.98 -28.50 -1.85
N ASN A 251 5.98 -29.59 -2.63
CA ASN A 251 6.80 -30.77 -2.36
C ASN A 251 8.27 -30.59 -2.77
N TYR A 252 8.57 -29.62 -3.65
CA TYR A 252 9.93 -29.34 -4.07
C TYR A 252 10.80 -28.83 -2.92
N GLU A 253 10.28 -27.84 -2.17
CA GLU A 253 10.94 -27.29 -0.98
C GLU A 253 9.90 -26.92 0.09
N PRO A 254 9.45 -27.91 0.90
CA PRO A 254 8.36 -27.73 1.86
C PRO A 254 8.58 -26.61 2.87
N GLN A 255 9.84 -26.35 3.23
CA GLN A 255 10.20 -25.27 4.17
C GLN A 255 9.88 -23.87 3.64
N MET A 256 9.82 -23.67 2.32
CA MET A 256 9.39 -22.42 1.70
C MET A 256 7.90 -22.12 1.96
N PHE A 257 7.10 -23.12 2.36
CA PHE A 257 5.68 -22.94 2.72
C PHE A 257 5.45 -22.72 4.21
N ASN A 258 6.51 -22.50 5.00
CA ASN A 258 6.35 -22.18 6.40
C ASN A 258 5.84 -20.74 6.59
N SER A 259 4.74 -20.59 7.36
CA SER A 259 4.17 -19.29 7.74
C SER A 259 4.99 -18.55 8.81
N LEU A 260 5.81 -19.29 9.57
CA LEU A 260 6.66 -18.74 10.61
C LEU A 260 8.02 -18.38 10.03
N GLY A 261 8.38 -17.11 10.10
CA GLY A 261 9.70 -16.65 9.68
C GLY A 261 10.77 -16.97 10.74
N GLY A 262 11.85 -17.62 10.31
CA GLY A 262 13.06 -17.80 11.12
C GLY A 262 13.83 -16.47 11.30
N ALA A 263 14.83 -16.47 12.18
CA ALA A 263 15.58 -15.27 12.55
C ALA A 263 16.30 -14.57 11.37
N GLN A 264 16.63 -15.31 10.33
CA GLN A 264 17.33 -14.80 9.14
C GLN A 264 16.41 -14.45 7.97
N GLN A 265 15.10 -14.65 8.13
CA GLN A 265 14.13 -14.31 7.08
C GLN A 265 13.73 -12.83 7.12
N ALA A 266 13.13 -12.34 6.04
CA ALA A 266 12.71 -10.94 5.92
C ALA A 266 11.73 -10.51 7.04
N VAL A 267 10.85 -11.43 7.49
CA VAL A 267 9.87 -11.18 8.56
C VAL A 267 9.97 -12.28 9.60
N PRO A 268 10.89 -12.18 10.57
CA PRO A 268 10.98 -13.12 11.68
C PRO A 268 9.68 -13.15 12.51
N PHE A 269 9.25 -14.34 12.95
CA PHE A 269 7.99 -14.51 13.69
C PHE A 269 7.87 -13.59 14.91
N THR A 270 8.96 -13.38 15.65
CA THR A 270 8.99 -12.50 16.82
C THR A 270 8.65 -11.05 16.50
N THR A 271 8.88 -10.61 15.26
CA THR A 271 8.61 -9.24 14.81
C THR A 271 7.14 -8.98 14.52
N LEU A 272 6.33 -10.03 14.37
CA LEU A 272 4.87 -9.91 14.16
C LEU A 272 4.16 -9.20 15.31
N PHE A 273 4.69 -9.34 16.54
CA PHE A 273 4.13 -8.74 17.76
C PHE A 273 4.78 -7.39 18.12
N SER A 274 5.66 -6.87 17.27
CA SER A 274 6.38 -5.62 17.49
C SER A 274 6.27 -4.71 16.26
N GLY A 275 7.36 -4.38 15.61
CA GLY A 275 7.40 -3.40 14.52
C GLY A 275 6.49 -3.74 13.34
N VAL A 276 6.35 -5.01 12.95
CA VAL A 276 5.47 -5.40 11.84
C VAL A 276 4.01 -5.07 12.13
N LEU A 277 3.52 -5.42 13.33
CA LEU A 277 2.16 -5.05 13.75
C LEU A 277 1.99 -3.53 13.81
N LEU A 278 2.95 -2.82 14.42
CA LEU A 278 2.88 -1.37 14.61
C LEU A 278 2.88 -0.62 13.29
N ILE A 279 3.71 -1.02 12.32
CA ILE A 279 3.73 -0.47 10.96
C ILE A 279 2.36 -0.68 10.27
N ASN A 280 1.79 -1.89 10.38
CA ASN A 280 0.47 -2.17 9.83
C ASN A 280 -0.62 -1.34 10.52
N VAL A 281 -0.61 -1.24 11.85
CA VAL A 281 -1.59 -0.43 12.60
C VAL A 281 -1.47 1.05 12.21
N PHE A 282 -0.26 1.59 12.10
CA PHE A 282 -0.10 2.96 11.60
C PHE A 282 -0.67 3.10 10.19
N TYR A 283 -0.21 2.23 9.26
CA TYR A 283 -0.56 2.33 7.84
C TYR A 283 -2.09 2.32 7.64
N TRP A 284 -2.78 1.36 8.25
CA TRP A 284 -4.22 1.19 8.06
C TRP A 284 -5.09 2.11 8.92
N CYS A 285 -4.60 2.56 10.09
CA CYS A 285 -5.41 3.33 11.04
C CYS A 285 -5.12 4.82 11.08
N THR A 286 -3.91 5.25 10.69
CA THR A 286 -3.48 6.64 10.90
C THR A 286 -2.73 7.25 9.71
N ASN A 287 -2.36 6.47 8.70
CA ASN A 287 -1.74 7.01 7.49
C ASN A 287 -2.75 7.81 6.68
N GLN A 288 -2.47 9.09 6.44
CA GLN A 288 -3.41 10.03 5.81
C GLN A 288 -3.91 9.54 4.45
N GLN A 289 -3.04 9.00 3.59
CA GLN A 289 -3.45 8.51 2.27
C GLN A 289 -4.47 7.37 2.33
N ILE A 290 -4.45 6.58 3.40
CA ILE A 290 -5.35 5.44 3.60
C ILE A 290 -6.65 5.90 4.26
N ILE A 291 -6.57 6.58 5.41
CA ILE A 291 -7.76 6.90 6.18
C ILE A 291 -8.64 7.96 5.52
N GLN A 292 -8.10 8.79 4.63
CA GLN A 292 -8.89 9.83 3.95
C GLN A 292 -10.10 9.25 3.20
N ARG A 293 -9.98 8.02 2.66
CA ARG A 293 -11.10 7.29 2.03
C ARG A 293 -12.19 6.95 3.02
N THR A 294 -11.80 6.51 4.21
CA THR A 294 -12.76 6.16 5.26
C THR A 294 -13.40 7.39 5.89
N LEU A 295 -12.69 8.53 5.93
CA LEU A 295 -13.23 9.81 6.37
C LEU A 295 -14.26 10.37 5.37
N GLY A 296 -14.19 9.98 4.09
CA GLY A 296 -15.18 10.29 3.06
C GLY A 296 -16.43 9.39 3.10
N ALA A 297 -16.55 8.48 4.05
CA ALA A 297 -17.68 7.56 4.18
C ALA A 297 -19.00 8.31 4.43
N SER A 298 -20.09 7.83 3.83
CA SER A 298 -21.44 8.41 4.01
C SER A 298 -22.04 8.13 5.39
N SER A 299 -21.54 7.10 6.09
CA SER A 299 -21.91 6.75 7.47
C SER A 299 -20.85 5.87 8.10
N LEU A 300 -20.87 5.71 9.43
CA LEU A 300 -20.00 4.77 10.12
C LEU A 300 -20.23 3.34 9.64
N ALA A 301 -21.47 2.94 9.42
CA ALA A 301 -21.79 1.59 8.92
C ALA A 301 -21.15 1.30 7.56
N GLU A 302 -21.20 2.25 6.61
CA GLU A 302 -20.56 2.12 5.30
C GLU A 302 -19.03 2.07 5.42
N GLY A 303 -18.44 2.92 6.25
CA GLY A 303 -17.02 2.87 6.55
C GLY A 303 -16.57 1.52 7.14
N GLN A 304 -17.30 1.00 8.12
CA GLN A 304 -17.01 -0.30 8.75
C GLN A 304 -17.11 -1.46 7.75
N LYS A 305 -18.17 -1.50 6.94
CA LYS A 305 -18.31 -2.52 5.87
C LYS A 305 -17.15 -2.46 4.87
N GLY A 306 -16.79 -1.25 4.42
CA GLY A 306 -15.68 -1.05 3.46
C GLY A 306 -14.36 -1.53 4.01
N VAL A 307 -14.00 -1.14 5.24
CA VAL A 307 -12.75 -1.53 5.89
C VAL A 307 -12.68 -3.04 6.14
N LEU A 308 -13.78 -3.66 6.63
CA LEU A 308 -13.80 -5.10 6.89
C LEU A 308 -13.83 -5.93 5.59
N LEU A 309 -14.46 -5.43 4.52
CA LEU A 309 -14.37 -6.04 3.19
C LEU A 309 -12.93 -5.97 2.66
N THR A 310 -12.22 -4.86 2.86
CA THR A 310 -10.78 -4.77 2.55
C THR A 310 -10.00 -5.84 3.33
N GLY A 311 -10.31 -6.04 4.61
CA GLY A 311 -9.71 -7.11 5.42
C GLY A 311 -9.94 -8.50 4.83
N LEU A 312 -11.14 -8.79 4.35
CA LEU A 312 -11.44 -10.07 3.67
C LEU A 312 -10.60 -10.24 2.39
N LEU A 313 -10.52 -9.19 1.57
CA LEU A 313 -9.73 -9.22 0.33
C LEU A 313 -8.23 -9.36 0.60
N LYS A 314 -7.73 -8.80 1.70
CA LYS A 314 -6.32 -8.94 2.15
C LYS A 314 -5.99 -10.38 2.58
N LEU A 315 -6.94 -11.14 3.12
CA LEU A 315 -6.74 -12.57 3.41
C LEU A 315 -6.48 -13.41 2.16
N LEU A 316 -6.92 -12.94 0.99
CA LEU A 316 -6.60 -13.56 -0.30
C LEU A 316 -5.21 -13.13 -0.81
N GLY A 317 -4.59 -12.11 -0.21
CA GLY A 317 -3.30 -11.56 -0.60
C GLY A 317 -2.19 -12.60 -0.78
N PRO A 318 -2.00 -13.55 0.14
CA PRO A 318 -1.00 -14.61 -0.01
C PRO A 318 -1.13 -15.41 -1.32
N LEU A 319 -2.35 -15.55 -1.86
CA LEU A 319 -2.57 -16.29 -3.11
C LEU A 319 -2.03 -15.54 -4.34
N TYR A 320 -2.23 -14.21 -4.43
CA TYR A 320 -1.85 -13.47 -5.63
C TYR A 320 -0.62 -12.55 -5.45
N LEU A 321 -0.10 -12.38 -4.22
CA LEU A 321 1.10 -11.58 -3.93
C LEU A 321 2.30 -12.41 -3.43
N VAL A 322 2.10 -13.65 -3.01
CA VAL A 322 3.16 -14.48 -2.43
C VAL A 322 3.33 -15.78 -3.21
N LEU A 323 2.23 -16.49 -3.49
CA LEU A 323 2.28 -17.77 -4.19
C LEU A 323 2.93 -17.67 -5.59
N PRO A 324 2.71 -16.62 -6.42
CA PRO A 324 3.42 -16.51 -7.70
C PRO A 324 4.94 -16.43 -7.52
N GLY A 325 5.44 -15.80 -6.45
CA GLY A 325 6.87 -15.76 -6.14
C GLY A 325 7.46 -17.15 -5.83
N LEU A 326 6.71 -17.98 -5.08
CA LEU A 326 7.06 -19.38 -4.82
C LEU A 326 7.06 -20.22 -6.11
N VAL A 327 6.08 -20.01 -6.97
CA VAL A 327 6.03 -20.69 -8.28
C VAL A 327 7.19 -20.25 -9.17
N ALA A 328 7.50 -18.95 -9.19
CA ALA A 328 8.64 -18.42 -9.94
C ALA A 328 9.98 -19.05 -9.46
N TYR A 329 10.14 -19.20 -8.14
CA TYR A 329 11.29 -19.91 -7.56
C TYR A 329 11.37 -21.35 -8.06
N TYR A 330 10.28 -22.12 -7.95
CA TYR A 330 10.22 -23.50 -8.43
C TYR A 330 10.57 -23.62 -9.91
N LEU A 331 9.94 -22.82 -10.78
CA LEU A 331 10.20 -22.85 -12.22
C LEU A 331 11.62 -22.43 -12.57
N HIS A 332 12.19 -21.50 -11.81
CA HIS A 332 13.60 -21.10 -11.97
C HIS A 332 14.55 -22.24 -11.62
N GLN A 333 14.33 -22.91 -10.49
CA GLN A 333 15.15 -24.07 -10.07
C GLN A 333 15.04 -25.26 -11.04
N LYS A 334 13.91 -25.39 -11.73
CA LYS A 334 13.70 -26.39 -12.79
C LYS A 334 14.32 -25.99 -14.15
N GLY A 335 14.89 -24.77 -14.26
CA GLY A 335 15.44 -24.26 -15.52
C GLY A 335 14.39 -23.85 -16.56
N VAL A 336 13.10 -23.81 -16.18
CA VAL A 336 11.98 -23.41 -17.06
C VAL A 336 11.87 -21.88 -17.15
N LEU A 337 12.10 -21.18 -16.03
CA LEU A 337 12.05 -19.73 -15.94
C LEU A 337 13.45 -19.16 -15.72
N THR A 338 13.85 -18.18 -16.53
CA THR A 338 15.08 -17.43 -16.30
C THR A 338 14.78 -16.13 -15.58
N VAL A 339 15.34 -15.94 -14.38
CA VAL A 339 15.34 -14.69 -13.63
C VAL A 339 16.71 -14.04 -13.77
N GLY A 340 16.75 -12.77 -14.09
CA GLY A 340 18.00 -12.03 -14.31
C GLY A 340 18.82 -11.83 -13.04
N PHE A 341 20.06 -11.38 -13.21
CA PHE A 341 21.00 -11.09 -12.12
C PHE A 341 21.03 -9.60 -11.80
N LYS A 342 21.41 -9.26 -10.57
CA LYS A 342 21.72 -7.87 -10.20
C LYS A 342 22.87 -7.33 -11.05
N PRO A 343 22.89 -6.04 -11.40
CA PRO A 343 23.97 -5.45 -12.18
C PRO A 343 25.34 -5.74 -11.58
N ASN A 344 26.27 -6.24 -12.41
CA ASN A 344 27.66 -6.57 -12.01
C ASN A 344 27.77 -7.60 -10.87
N SER A 345 26.81 -8.51 -10.72
CA SER A 345 26.74 -9.50 -9.66
C SER A 345 26.29 -10.86 -10.19
N SER A 346 26.69 -11.92 -9.52
CA SER A 346 26.15 -13.29 -9.72
C SER A 346 24.92 -13.57 -8.88
N VAL A 347 24.42 -12.58 -8.12
CA VAL A 347 23.23 -12.72 -7.29
C VAL A 347 21.98 -12.50 -8.14
N ILE A 348 21.02 -13.42 -8.04
CA ILE A 348 19.72 -13.32 -8.73
C ILE A 348 18.99 -12.07 -8.24
N ASP A 349 18.45 -11.29 -9.18
CA ASP A 349 17.59 -10.15 -8.86
C ASP A 349 16.16 -10.61 -8.66
N SER A 350 15.78 -10.89 -7.41
CA SER A 350 14.43 -11.33 -7.05
C SER A 350 13.33 -10.32 -7.41
N SER A 351 13.67 -9.04 -7.58
CA SER A 351 12.71 -8.03 -8.03
C SER A 351 12.23 -8.25 -9.47
N LEU A 352 13.00 -9.00 -10.27
CA LEU A 352 12.62 -9.38 -11.63
C LEU A 352 11.77 -10.66 -11.69
N ALA A 353 11.67 -11.43 -10.59
CA ALA A 353 11.01 -12.73 -10.58
C ALA A 353 9.53 -12.64 -11.03
N TYR A 354 8.78 -11.69 -10.46
CA TYR A 354 7.37 -11.52 -10.80
C TYR A 354 7.16 -11.11 -12.28
N GLY A 355 7.90 -10.13 -12.77
CA GLY A 355 7.80 -9.70 -14.17
C GLY A 355 8.21 -10.81 -15.15
N SER A 356 9.24 -11.59 -14.83
CA SER A 356 9.66 -12.75 -15.63
C SER A 356 8.58 -13.83 -15.65
N LEU A 357 7.97 -14.14 -14.51
CA LEU A 357 6.85 -15.09 -14.44
C LEU A 357 5.66 -14.62 -15.28
N VAL A 358 5.23 -13.37 -15.12
CA VAL A 358 4.10 -12.79 -15.86
C VAL A 358 4.32 -12.92 -17.37
N ARG A 359 5.51 -12.55 -17.87
CA ARG A 359 5.85 -12.70 -19.30
C ARG A 359 5.89 -14.14 -19.77
N HIS A 360 6.29 -15.07 -18.89
CA HIS A 360 6.38 -16.49 -19.24
C HIS A 360 5.00 -17.15 -19.35
N VAL A 361 4.07 -16.78 -18.44
CA VAL A 361 2.79 -17.50 -18.32
C VAL A 361 1.61 -16.82 -18.99
N LEU A 362 1.62 -15.49 -19.22
CA LEU A 362 0.48 -14.80 -19.79
C LEU A 362 0.51 -14.74 -21.33
N PRO A 363 -0.61 -15.08 -21.99
CA PRO A 363 -0.80 -14.79 -23.42
C PRO A 363 -0.77 -13.28 -23.71
N PRO A 364 -0.39 -12.85 -24.94
CA PRO A 364 -0.27 -11.43 -25.30
C PRO A 364 -1.50 -10.57 -25.02
N VAL A 365 -2.71 -11.09 -25.27
CA VAL A 365 -3.99 -10.40 -24.98
C VAL A 365 -4.11 -10.06 -23.48
N LEU A 366 -3.77 -11.01 -22.62
CA LEU A 366 -3.87 -10.85 -21.16
C LEU A 366 -2.70 -10.02 -20.61
N THR A 367 -1.55 -10.04 -21.26
CA THR A 367 -0.41 -9.18 -20.90
C THR A 367 -0.74 -7.70 -21.04
N GLY A 368 -1.41 -7.29 -22.12
CA GLY A 368 -1.85 -5.90 -22.32
C GLY A 368 -2.89 -5.46 -21.29
N PHE A 369 -3.89 -6.31 -21.00
CA PHE A 369 -4.84 -6.08 -19.91
C PHE A 369 -4.14 -5.92 -18.56
N PHE A 370 -3.23 -6.84 -18.23
CA PHE A 370 -2.52 -6.82 -16.94
C PHE A 370 -1.60 -5.59 -16.82
N ALA A 371 -0.93 -5.19 -17.90
CA ALA A 371 -0.13 -3.96 -17.92
C ALA A 371 -0.99 -2.71 -17.66
N ALA A 372 -2.20 -2.63 -18.25
CA ALA A 372 -3.13 -1.53 -17.98
C ALA A 372 -3.58 -1.48 -16.51
N VAL A 373 -3.87 -2.65 -15.94
CA VAL A 373 -4.22 -2.79 -14.52
C VAL A 373 -3.06 -2.35 -13.63
N MET A 374 -1.82 -2.71 -13.97
CA MET A 374 -0.62 -2.28 -13.23
C MET A 374 -0.42 -0.76 -13.30
N VAL A 375 -0.60 -0.14 -14.48
CA VAL A 375 -0.59 1.33 -14.59
C VAL A 375 -1.68 1.94 -13.71
N GLY A 376 -2.89 1.37 -13.72
CA GLY A 376 -3.97 1.79 -12.83
C GLY A 376 -3.59 1.74 -11.35
N ALA A 377 -2.92 0.68 -10.91
CA ALA A 377 -2.44 0.52 -9.53
C ALA A 377 -1.37 1.56 -9.16
N ILE A 378 -0.41 1.81 -10.05
CA ILE A 378 0.62 2.83 -9.86
C ILE A 378 -0.01 4.22 -9.73
N LEU A 379 -0.90 4.56 -10.68
CA LEU A 379 -1.60 5.85 -10.68
C LEU A 379 -2.47 6.00 -9.43
N SER A 380 -3.14 4.95 -8.96
CA SER A 380 -3.93 4.96 -7.74
C SER A 380 -3.08 5.33 -6.52
N SER A 381 -1.95 4.65 -6.31
CA SER A 381 -1.05 4.92 -5.17
C SER A 381 -0.47 6.33 -5.24
N PHE A 382 0.00 6.75 -6.42
CA PHE A 382 0.51 8.10 -6.64
C PHE A 382 -0.56 9.18 -6.41
N ASN A 383 -1.75 9.01 -7.01
CA ASN A 383 -2.87 9.94 -6.87
C ASN A 383 -3.35 10.05 -5.43
N SER A 384 -3.37 8.93 -4.73
CA SER A 384 -3.75 8.86 -3.33
C SER A 384 -2.81 9.65 -2.42
N ALA A 385 -1.50 9.45 -2.60
CA ALA A 385 -0.47 10.16 -1.86
C ALA A 385 -0.49 11.66 -2.21
N LEU A 386 -0.61 12.00 -3.50
CA LEU A 386 -0.64 13.39 -3.97
C LEU A 386 -1.90 14.13 -3.49
N ASN A 387 -3.08 13.52 -3.56
CA ASN A 387 -4.32 14.10 -3.06
C ASN A 387 -4.26 14.34 -1.54
N SER A 388 -3.70 13.38 -0.79
CA SER A 388 -3.47 13.55 0.64
C SER A 388 -2.48 14.66 0.96
N THR A 389 -1.43 14.82 0.17
CA THR A 389 -0.46 15.92 0.28
C THR A 389 -1.13 17.27 0.03
N CYS A 390 -1.99 17.37 -1.00
CA CYS A 390 -2.81 18.56 -1.25
C CYS A 390 -3.71 18.89 -0.05
N THR A 391 -4.37 17.88 0.52
CA THR A 391 -5.27 18.04 1.67
C THR A 391 -4.51 18.54 2.91
N LEU A 392 -3.37 17.91 3.21
CA LEU A 392 -2.52 18.29 4.35
C LEU A 392 -2.01 19.73 4.22
N PHE A 393 -1.54 20.12 3.03
CA PHE A 393 -1.10 21.49 2.80
C PHE A 393 -2.25 22.50 2.88
N SER A 394 -3.33 22.26 2.14
CA SER A 394 -4.42 23.21 2.01
C SER A 394 -5.15 23.46 3.33
N LEU A 395 -5.51 22.39 4.03
CA LEU A 395 -6.28 22.50 5.27
C LEU A 395 -5.37 22.74 6.48
N GLY A 396 -4.17 22.15 6.52
CA GLY A 396 -3.31 22.20 7.70
C GLY A 396 -2.26 23.32 7.69
N LEU A 397 -1.91 23.89 6.54
CA LEU A 397 -0.95 25.00 6.44
C LEU A 397 -1.57 26.25 5.80
N TYR A 398 -2.12 26.12 4.59
CA TYR A 398 -2.59 27.29 3.84
C TYR A 398 -3.74 28.00 4.57
N ARG A 399 -4.80 27.27 4.89
CA ARG A 399 -5.97 27.81 5.59
C ARG A 399 -5.67 28.22 7.03
N GLU A 400 -4.77 27.50 7.71
CA GLU A 400 -4.48 27.77 9.11
C GLU A 400 -3.51 28.93 9.33
N TYR A 401 -2.50 29.10 8.46
CA TYR A 401 -1.40 30.03 8.70
C TYR A 401 -1.20 31.08 7.61
N ILE A 402 -1.45 30.72 6.31
CA ILE A 402 -1.13 31.63 5.20
C ILE A 402 -2.33 32.52 4.92
N ARG A 403 -3.53 31.94 4.84
CA ARG A 403 -4.75 32.68 4.50
C ARG A 403 -5.98 32.13 5.24
N PRO A 404 -6.18 32.50 6.53
CA PRO A 404 -7.28 31.95 7.36
C PRO A 404 -8.68 32.25 6.84
N GLN A 405 -8.84 33.32 6.06
CA GLN A 405 -10.12 33.73 5.48
C GLN A 405 -10.29 33.32 4.00
N ALA A 406 -9.42 32.41 3.50
CA ALA A 406 -9.52 31.93 2.13
C ALA A 406 -10.85 31.21 1.87
N SER A 407 -11.46 31.51 0.74
CA SER A 407 -12.64 30.78 0.26
C SER A 407 -12.30 29.35 -0.09
N ASP A 408 -13.28 28.45 -0.08
CA ASP A 408 -13.07 27.04 -0.43
C ASP A 408 -12.38 26.85 -1.79
N PRO A 409 -12.76 27.56 -2.89
CA PRO A 409 -12.04 27.45 -4.15
C PRO A 409 -10.56 27.87 -4.08
N GLU A 410 -10.22 28.88 -3.26
CA GLU A 410 -8.83 29.31 -3.06
C GLU A 410 -8.04 28.23 -2.31
N VAL A 411 -8.63 27.61 -1.27
CA VAL A 411 -8.04 26.52 -0.51
C VAL A 411 -7.78 25.32 -1.42
N VAL A 412 -8.75 24.91 -2.23
CA VAL A 412 -8.58 23.81 -3.21
C VAL A 412 -7.51 24.16 -4.23
N SER A 413 -7.51 25.39 -4.77
CA SER A 413 -6.50 25.83 -5.74
C SER A 413 -5.10 25.82 -5.15
N SER A 414 -4.92 26.25 -3.90
CA SER A 414 -3.63 26.21 -3.21
C SER A 414 -3.08 24.79 -3.10
N GLY A 415 -3.95 23.81 -2.82
CA GLY A 415 -3.58 22.39 -2.80
C GLY A 415 -3.12 21.86 -4.15
N LYS A 416 -3.81 22.24 -5.23
CA LYS A 416 -3.42 21.84 -6.59
C LYS A 416 -2.05 22.35 -6.98
N TRP A 417 -1.75 23.63 -6.70
CA TRP A 417 -0.43 24.21 -6.97
C TRP A 417 0.67 23.57 -6.14
N PHE A 418 0.41 23.36 -4.85
CA PHE A 418 1.37 22.67 -3.99
C PHE A 418 1.58 21.21 -4.43
N GLY A 419 0.50 20.51 -4.79
CA GLY A 419 0.58 19.15 -5.33
C GLY A 419 1.42 19.07 -6.60
N LEU A 420 1.28 20.04 -7.52
CA LEU A 420 2.11 20.10 -8.71
C LEU A 420 3.59 20.28 -8.35
N LEU A 421 3.91 21.17 -7.42
CA LEU A 421 5.28 21.37 -6.94
C LEU A 421 5.86 20.07 -6.37
N ILE A 422 5.11 19.39 -5.51
CA ILE A 422 5.54 18.13 -4.89
C ILE A 422 5.71 17.02 -5.93
N ALA A 423 4.84 16.93 -6.91
CA ALA A 423 4.98 15.96 -8.01
C ALA A 423 6.27 16.17 -8.79
N ILE A 424 6.62 17.43 -9.13
CA ILE A 424 7.88 17.77 -9.82
C ILE A 424 9.09 17.36 -8.97
N VAL A 425 9.09 17.69 -7.68
CA VAL A 425 10.17 17.32 -6.75
C VAL A 425 10.30 15.79 -6.66
N SER A 426 9.18 15.08 -6.53
CA SER A 426 9.17 13.61 -6.42
C SER A 426 9.67 12.92 -7.70
N VAL A 427 9.31 13.44 -8.88
CA VAL A 427 9.85 12.98 -10.17
C VAL A 427 11.37 13.16 -10.23
N GLY A 428 11.89 14.27 -9.69
CA GLY A 428 13.34 14.52 -9.63
C GLY A 428 14.08 13.58 -8.65
N ILE A 429 13.44 13.21 -7.53
CA ILE A 429 14.04 12.33 -6.51
C ILE A 429 13.98 10.85 -6.92
N ALA A 430 12.89 10.41 -7.58
CA ALA A 430 12.64 9.00 -7.85
C ALA A 430 13.82 8.25 -8.52
N PRO A 431 14.50 8.78 -9.54
CA PRO A 431 15.62 8.07 -10.17
C PRO A 431 16.85 7.91 -9.26
N LEU A 432 16.99 8.69 -8.18
CA LEU A 432 18.08 8.55 -7.23
C LEU A 432 18.00 7.21 -6.45
N LEU A 433 16.81 6.60 -6.41
CA LEU A 433 16.57 5.31 -5.79
C LEU A 433 17.14 4.12 -6.60
N TYR A 434 17.62 4.35 -7.82
CA TYR A 434 18.16 3.29 -8.70
C TYR A 434 19.30 2.46 -8.06
N LYS A 435 20.01 3.03 -7.08
CA LYS A 435 21.13 2.37 -6.39
C LYS A 435 20.72 1.63 -5.12
N VAL A 436 19.43 1.64 -4.74
CA VAL A 436 18.95 0.99 -3.51
C VAL A 436 18.72 -0.49 -3.77
N ASP A 437 19.32 -1.36 -2.95
CA ASP A 437 19.30 -2.81 -3.15
C ASP A 437 17.91 -3.45 -2.99
N SER A 438 17.17 -3.06 -1.94
CA SER A 438 15.80 -3.52 -1.67
C SER A 438 14.91 -2.33 -1.37
N ILE A 439 14.12 -1.93 -2.36
CA ILE A 439 13.20 -0.80 -2.24
C ILE A 439 12.12 -1.05 -1.20
N PHE A 440 11.60 -2.28 -1.10
CA PHE A 440 10.57 -2.60 -0.12
C PHE A 440 11.11 -2.47 1.31
N SER A 441 12.26 -3.05 1.60
CA SER A 441 12.92 -2.92 2.91
C SER A 441 13.29 -1.46 3.21
N TYR A 442 13.80 -0.73 2.21
CA TYR A 442 14.08 0.70 2.35
C TYR A 442 12.82 1.51 2.69
N LEU A 443 11.70 1.26 2.00
CA LEU A 443 10.41 1.89 2.29
C LEU A 443 9.97 1.63 3.74
N GLN A 444 10.02 0.38 4.18
CA GLN A 444 9.60 0.02 5.53
C GLN A 444 10.48 0.66 6.61
N ARG A 445 11.78 0.72 6.36
CA ARG A 445 12.74 1.38 7.25
C ARG A 445 12.47 2.88 7.35
N MET A 446 12.29 3.56 6.21
CA MET A 446 11.98 4.99 6.18
C MET A 446 10.61 5.29 6.82
N ASN A 447 9.62 4.43 6.57
CA ASN A 447 8.31 4.54 7.21
C ASN A 447 8.41 4.47 8.73
N GLY A 448 9.27 3.62 9.30
CA GLY A 448 9.47 3.49 10.75
C GLY A 448 9.76 4.82 11.44
N ILE A 449 10.49 5.72 10.79
CA ILE A 449 10.92 7.01 11.36
C ILE A 449 9.72 7.87 11.78
N TYR A 450 8.66 7.90 10.98
CA TYR A 450 7.50 8.75 11.27
C TYR A 450 6.24 7.97 11.67
N PHE A 451 6.11 6.69 11.27
CA PHE A 451 4.97 5.87 11.65
C PHE A 451 4.89 5.66 13.16
N ILE A 452 6.01 5.32 13.79
CA ILE A 452 6.04 4.95 15.19
C ILE A 452 5.71 6.13 16.12
N PRO A 453 6.32 7.32 15.99
CA PRO A 453 5.98 8.46 16.82
C PRO A 453 4.53 8.94 16.60
N LEU A 454 4.09 9.01 15.34
CA LEU A 454 2.72 9.42 15.02
C LEU A 454 1.68 8.45 15.59
N LEU A 455 1.89 7.13 15.45
CA LEU A 455 0.99 6.13 16.02
C LEU A 455 0.93 6.25 17.55
N ALA A 456 2.07 6.40 18.21
CA ALA A 456 2.12 6.53 19.67
C ALA A 456 1.30 7.75 20.12
N VAL A 457 1.48 8.90 19.47
CA VAL A 457 0.77 10.14 19.82
C VAL A 457 -0.72 10.06 19.52
N VAL A 458 -1.11 9.49 18.37
CA VAL A 458 -2.54 9.30 18.04
C VAL A 458 -3.20 8.33 19.03
N LEU A 459 -2.56 7.21 19.32
CA LEU A 459 -3.10 6.20 20.25
C LEU A 459 -3.29 6.78 21.66
N VAL A 460 -2.26 7.44 22.19
CA VAL A 460 -2.34 8.13 23.50
C VAL A 460 -3.38 9.24 23.45
N GLY A 461 -3.47 9.97 22.34
CA GLY A 461 -4.50 10.99 22.14
C GLY A 461 -5.92 10.46 22.22
N ILE A 462 -6.16 9.24 21.75
CA ILE A 462 -7.46 8.57 21.80
C ILE A 462 -7.74 8.00 23.21
N VAL A 463 -6.74 7.39 23.84
CA VAL A 463 -6.94 6.60 25.07
C VAL A 463 -6.86 7.46 26.34
N SER A 464 -5.90 8.38 26.40
CA SER A 464 -5.69 9.21 27.60
C SER A 464 -6.43 10.55 27.50
N LYS A 465 -7.05 10.98 28.58
CA LYS A 465 -7.66 12.32 28.70
C LYS A 465 -6.71 13.36 29.30
N ARG A 466 -5.64 12.92 29.98
CA ARG A 466 -4.80 13.74 30.86
C ARG A 466 -3.47 14.17 30.23
N VAL A 467 -2.95 13.41 29.26
CA VAL A 467 -1.66 13.71 28.63
C VAL A 467 -1.68 15.07 27.94
N PRO A 468 -0.70 15.96 28.28
CA PRO A 468 -0.64 17.32 27.74
C PRO A 468 0.01 17.38 26.36
N ALA A 469 -0.18 18.50 25.66
CA ALA A 469 0.39 18.76 24.33
C ALA A 469 1.93 18.75 24.30
N ALA A 470 2.58 19.16 25.40
CA ALA A 470 4.03 19.13 25.49
C ALA A 470 4.59 17.70 25.33
N ALA A 471 3.97 16.70 25.99
CA ALA A 471 4.37 15.30 25.86
C ALA A 471 4.21 14.80 24.41
N ALA A 472 3.13 15.18 23.74
CA ALA A 472 2.88 14.81 22.33
C ALA A 472 3.93 15.42 21.38
N LYS A 473 4.30 16.69 21.57
CA LYS A 473 5.33 17.34 20.75
C LYS A 473 6.71 16.70 20.92
N TRP A 474 7.10 16.43 22.18
CA TRP A 474 8.35 15.73 22.46
C TRP A 474 8.36 14.29 21.91
N ALA A 475 7.22 13.57 21.98
CA ALA A 475 7.12 12.22 21.43
C ALA A 475 7.23 12.24 19.89
N LEU A 476 6.60 13.20 19.21
CA LEU A 476 6.70 13.33 17.74
C LEU A 476 8.14 13.64 17.29
N LEU A 477 8.72 14.72 17.79
CA LEU A 477 10.02 15.17 17.35
C LEU A 477 11.16 14.30 17.88
N GLY A 478 11.12 13.99 19.19
CA GLY A 478 12.15 13.18 19.85
C GLY A 478 12.12 11.73 19.37
N GLY A 479 10.93 11.16 19.14
CA GLY A 479 10.78 9.81 18.62
C GLY A 479 11.29 9.69 17.18
N ALA A 480 10.91 10.61 16.29
CA ALA A 480 11.42 10.64 14.92
C ALA A 480 12.94 10.84 14.86
N PHE A 481 13.45 11.78 15.67
CA PHE A 481 14.89 12.01 15.78
C PHE A 481 15.63 10.77 16.31
N LEU A 482 15.13 10.14 17.38
CA LEU A 482 15.74 8.95 17.97
C LEU A 482 15.85 7.80 16.94
N ILE A 483 14.78 7.51 16.21
CA ILE A 483 14.79 6.44 15.20
C ILE A 483 15.76 6.80 14.07
N ALA A 484 15.70 8.03 13.52
CA ALA A 484 16.59 8.47 12.46
C ALA A 484 18.06 8.44 12.92
N PHE A 485 18.33 8.92 14.14
CA PHE A 485 19.68 8.88 14.72
C PHE A 485 20.21 7.45 14.81
N CYS A 486 19.42 6.52 15.38
CA CYS A 486 19.83 5.12 15.49
C CYS A 486 19.97 4.42 14.13
N TYR A 487 19.27 4.87 13.09
CA TYR A 487 19.39 4.28 11.77
C TYR A 487 20.62 4.73 10.99
N PHE A 488 21.09 5.94 11.19
CA PHE A 488 22.11 6.56 10.32
C PHE A 488 23.42 6.91 11.01
N VAL A 489 23.49 6.87 12.34
CA VAL A 489 24.69 7.26 13.08
C VAL A 489 25.42 6.04 13.65
N PRO A 490 26.67 5.74 13.19
CA PRO A 490 27.50 4.71 13.82
C PRO A 490 27.89 5.08 15.26
N PRO A 491 27.96 4.10 16.18
CA PRO A 491 27.76 2.67 16.02
C PRO A 491 26.30 2.19 16.24
N PHE A 492 25.34 3.10 16.41
CA PHE A 492 23.95 2.77 16.76
C PHE A 492 23.23 1.97 15.66
N ASP A 493 23.57 2.20 14.38
CA ASP A 493 23.04 1.42 13.26
C ASP A 493 23.41 -0.07 13.37
N LEU A 494 24.56 -0.42 13.92
CA LEU A 494 24.97 -1.80 14.19
C LEU A 494 24.12 -2.44 15.29
N VAL A 495 23.75 -1.66 16.33
CA VAL A 495 22.86 -2.15 17.40
C VAL A 495 21.47 -2.45 16.84
N VAL A 496 20.93 -1.56 16.00
CA VAL A 496 19.62 -1.78 15.35
C VAL A 496 19.66 -3.03 14.46
N LYS A 497 20.71 -3.21 13.66
CA LYS A 497 20.88 -4.39 12.80
C LYS A 497 20.98 -5.67 13.62
N ALA A 498 21.72 -5.65 14.75
CA ALA A 498 21.92 -6.82 15.61
C ALA A 498 20.63 -7.29 16.31
N MET A 499 19.76 -6.36 16.70
CA MET A 499 18.48 -6.71 17.37
C MET A 499 17.30 -6.91 16.41
N ASN A 500 17.44 -6.68 15.13
CA ASN A 500 16.38 -6.52 14.13
C ASN A 500 15.61 -5.20 14.24
N GLU A 501 15.46 -4.51 13.10
CA GLU A 501 14.84 -3.17 13.05
C GLU A 501 13.37 -3.14 13.53
N TYR A 502 12.60 -4.20 13.31
CA TYR A 502 11.20 -4.27 13.76
C TYR A 502 11.07 -4.44 15.27
N ILE A 503 12.01 -5.13 15.91
CA ILE A 503 12.08 -5.22 17.37
C ILE A 503 12.46 -3.86 17.94
N PHE A 504 13.47 -3.18 17.35
CA PHE A 504 13.86 -1.83 17.72
C PHE A 504 12.69 -0.85 17.67
N LEU A 505 11.90 -0.85 16.58
CA LEU A 505 10.70 -0.02 16.46
C LEU A 505 9.67 -0.30 17.55
N GLY A 506 9.48 -1.57 17.91
CA GLY A 506 8.62 -1.96 19.02
C GLY A 506 9.09 -1.39 20.37
N LEU A 507 10.39 -1.45 20.64
CA LEU A 507 10.97 -0.89 21.87
C LEU A 507 10.83 0.65 21.91
N VAL A 508 11.08 1.34 20.81
CA VAL A 508 10.88 2.80 20.72
C VAL A 508 9.41 3.15 20.94
N PHE A 509 8.48 2.41 20.34
CA PHE A 509 7.04 2.62 20.56
C PHE A 509 6.66 2.51 22.05
N MET A 510 7.10 1.44 22.71
CA MET A 510 6.88 1.25 24.16
C MET A 510 7.50 2.37 24.98
N TYR A 511 8.72 2.78 24.66
CA TYR A 511 9.37 3.92 25.29
C TYR A 511 8.53 5.20 25.16
N LEU A 512 8.02 5.51 23.95
CA LEU A 512 7.20 6.70 23.73
C LEU A 512 5.88 6.65 24.50
N LEU A 513 5.22 5.48 24.57
CA LEU A 513 4.01 5.32 25.38
C LEU A 513 4.29 5.57 26.86
N ILE A 514 5.32 4.91 27.42
CA ILE A 514 5.72 5.07 28.82
C ILE A 514 6.08 6.53 29.12
N PHE A 515 6.89 7.15 28.27
CA PHE A 515 7.26 8.57 28.36
C PHE A 515 6.01 9.47 28.43
N MET A 516 5.05 9.30 27.49
CA MET A 516 3.87 10.14 27.44
C MET A 516 2.94 9.94 28.65
N PHE A 517 2.77 8.71 29.13
CA PHE A 517 1.95 8.44 30.32
C PHE A 517 2.61 8.98 31.60
N ILE A 518 3.91 8.77 31.79
CA ILE A 518 4.65 9.33 32.94
C ILE A 518 4.58 10.87 32.91
N TYR A 519 4.82 11.47 31.73
CA TYR A 519 4.71 12.93 31.59
C TYR A 519 3.29 13.43 31.91
N GLY A 520 2.27 12.67 31.51
CA GLY A 520 0.86 12.97 31.82
C GLY A 520 0.51 12.89 33.29
N GLU A 521 1.19 12.05 34.08
CA GLU A 521 1.01 12.01 35.54
C GLU A 521 1.79 13.12 36.27
N ILE A 522 2.99 13.46 35.80
CA ILE A 522 3.83 14.51 36.40
C ILE A 522 3.27 15.92 36.12
N ALA A 523 2.83 16.16 34.91
CA ALA A 523 2.34 17.46 34.44
C ALA A 523 1.03 17.29 33.65
N PRO A 524 -0.07 16.91 34.31
CA PRO A 524 -1.33 16.63 33.62
C PRO A 524 -1.90 17.89 32.98
N ARG A 525 -2.71 17.68 31.94
CA ARG A 525 -3.53 18.74 31.36
C ARG A 525 -4.48 19.33 32.42
N LYS A 526 -4.68 20.65 32.41
CA LYS A 526 -5.54 21.33 33.39
C LYS A 526 -6.99 20.83 33.35
N ASP A 527 -7.54 20.68 32.14
CA ASP A 527 -8.90 20.20 31.93
C ASP A 527 -8.85 18.85 31.20
N GLU A 528 -9.66 17.88 31.63
CA GLU A 528 -9.77 16.60 30.94
C GLU A 528 -10.29 16.81 29.50
N TYR A 529 -9.68 16.10 28.55
CA TYR A 529 -10.14 16.14 27.17
C TYR A 529 -11.49 15.44 27.02
N VAL A 530 -12.44 16.14 26.44
CA VAL A 530 -13.74 15.61 26.00
C VAL A 530 -13.80 15.67 24.47
N GLN A 531 -13.99 14.51 23.85
CA GLN A 531 -14.05 14.44 22.40
C GLN A 531 -15.33 15.11 21.89
N PHE A 532 -15.15 16.14 21.06
CA PHE A 532 -16.24 16.84 20.38
C PHE A 532 -16.93 15.91 19.36
N ASP A 533 -18.26 16.03 19.26
CA ASP A 533 -19.05 15.35 18.25
C ASP A 533 -19.50 16.37 17.20
N ALA A 534 -18.90 16.29 16.03
CA ALA A 534 -19.15 17.20 14.93
C ALA A 534 -20.48 16.93 14.19
N LYS A 535 -21.13 15.78 14.43
CA LYS A 535 -22.41 15.36 13.83
C LYS A 535 -22.45 15.44 12.29
N VAL A 536 -21.32 15.18 11.65
CA VAL A 536 -21.17 15.30 10.18
C VAL A 536 -21.67 14.08 9.42
N VAL A 537 -21.75 12.92 10.08
CA VAL A 537 -22.26 11.65 9.51
C VAL A 537 -23.03 10.87 10.57
N ASP A 538 -23.88 9.94 10.13
CA ASP A 538 -24.52 8.98 11.03
C ASP A 538 -23.48 8.03 11.63
N LEU A 539 -23.37 8.02 12.97
CA LEU A 539 -22.45 7.21 13.74
C LEU A 539 -23.05 5.85 14.18
N THR A 540 -24.22 5.48 13.68
CA THR A 540 -24.80 4.16 13.94
C THR A 540 -23.90 3.07 13.38
N PRO A 541 -23.36 2.15 14.22
CA PRO A 541 -22.44 1.13 13.73
C PRO A 541 -23.18 0.04 12.93
N TRP A 542 -22.48 -0.59 12.00
CA TRP A 542 -22.98 -1.78 11.34
C TRP A 542 -23.18 -2.91 12.34
N LYS A 543 -24.40 -3.46 12.42
CA LYS A 543 -24.77 -4.46 13.44
C LYS A 543 -23.87 -5.71 13.47
N HIS A 544 -23.27 -6.08 12.33
CA HIS A 544 -22.41 -7.25 12.22
C HIS A 544 -20.90 -6.93 12.29
N ALA A 545 -20.50 -5.68 12.51
CA ALA A 545 -19.10 -5.27 12.46
C ALA A 545 -18.19 -6.08 13.41
N ARG A 546 -18.65 -6.32 14.65
CA ARG A 546 -17.88 -7.11 15.64
C ARG A 546 -17.76 -8.58 15.23
N LEU A 547 -18.85 -9.19 14.74
CA LEU A 547 -18.84 -10.58 14.29
C LEU A 547 -17.93 -10.78 13.08
N ALA A 548 -18.03 -9.88 12.08
CA ALA A 548 -17.17 -9.90 10.91
C ALA A 548 -15.69 -9.71 11.29
N GLY A 549 -15.39 -8.76 12.20
CA GLY A 549 -14.03 -8.57 12.71
C GLY A 549 -13.50 -9.82 13.42
N ALA A 550 -14.28 -10.45 14.30
CA ALA A 550 -13.89 -11.69 14.97
C ALA A 550 -13.67 -12.85 13.97
N ALA A 551 -14.53 -13.00 12.97
CA ALA A 551 -14.37 -14.01 11.94
C ALA A 551 -13.06 -13.80 11.14
N LEU A 552 -12.75 -12.57 10.76
CA LEU A 552 -11.49 -12.25 10.07
C LEU A 552 -10.26 -12.61 10.92
N LEU A 553 -10.27 -12.29 12.21
CA LEU A 553 -9.16 -12.66 13.12
C LEU A 553 -9.00 -14.18 13.28
N LEU A 554 -10.11 -14.92 13.33
CA LEU A 554 -10.05 -16.39 13.35
C LEU A 554 -9.45 -16.96 12.07
N VAL A 555 -9.78 -16.39 10.90
CA VAL A 555 -9.16 -16.81 9.63
C VAL A 555 -7.67 -16.49 9.60
N VAL A 556 -7.24 -15.33 10.12
CA VAL A 556 -5.81 -15.00 10.30
C VAL A 556 -5.09 -16.09 11.08
N LEU A 557 -5.63 -16.47 12.24
CA LEU A 557 -5.05 -17.53 13.08
C LEU A 557 -5.03 -18.88 12.36
N ALA A 558 -6.11 -19.22 11.65
CA ALA A 558 -6.19 -20.48 10.88
C ALA A 558 -5.13 -20.54 9.79
N ILE A 559 -4.92 -19.46 9.01
CA ILE A 559 -3.89 -19.40 7.97
C ILE A 559 -2.50 -19.65 8.57
N TYR A 560 -2.17 -18.99 9.69
CA TYR A 560 -0.89 -19.22 10.35
C TYR A 560 -0.75 -20.67 10.82
N MET A 561 -1.78 -21.25 11.47
CA MET A 561 -1.73 -22.62 12.00
C MET A 561 -1.60 -23.69 10.90
N ILE A 562 -2.25 -23.49 9.73
CA ILE A 562 -2.21 -24.46 8.62
C ILE A 562 -0.80 -24.62 8.04
N PHE A 563 -0.03 -23.53 8.01
CA PHE A 563 1.29 -23.49 7.39
C PHE A 563 2.43 -23.33 8.42
N ALA A 564 2.16 -23.44 9.71
CA ALA A 564 3.17 -23.28 10.75
C ALA A 564 4.05 -24.53 10.89
N ASP A 565 5.36 -24.34 10.77
CA ASP A 565 6.37 -25.28 11.23
C ASP A 565 7.28 -24.61 12.25
N SER A 566 7.15 -25.02 13.50
CA SER A 566 7.92 -24.45 14.63
C SER A 566 9.41 -24.83 14.65
N SER A 567 9.85 -25.69 13.74
CA SER A 567 11.27 -26.11 13.65
C SER A 567 12.21 -24.92 13.38
N VAL A 568 11.71 -23.89 12.67
CA VAL A 568 12.48 -22.67 12.36
C VAL A 568 12.67 -21.72 13.54
N LEU A 569 11.98 -21.95 14.65
CA LEU A 569 12.08 -21.13 15.88
C LEU A 569 13.08 -21.70 16.90
N LYS A 570 13.59 -22.88 16.61
CA LYS A 570 14.62 -23.56 17.39
C LYS A 570 16.01 -23.19 16.91
#